data_9ed4de536e007c5995207c0afbabdc2b
#
_entry.id   9ed4de536e007c5995207c0afbabdc2b
#
_cell.length_a   1.000
_cell.length_b   1.000
_cell.length_c   1.000
_cell.angle_alpha   90.00
_cell.angle_beta   90.00
_cell.angle_gamma   90.00
#
_symmetry.space_group_name_H-M   'P 1'
#
loop_
_entity.id
_entity.type
_entity.pdbx_description
1 polymer ?
#
loop_
_entity_poly.entity_id
_entity_poly.type
_entity_poly.pdbx_seq_one_letter_code
_entity_poly.pdbx_strand_id
1 'polypeptide(L)'
;IQSYTPALTAWKEFEPYEVVATTYQAISGAGKTFKDWPEMAENIIPYIGGEEEKSEQEPLRIWGTLEGGVIVKAKEPVITCQCIRVPVLNGHTAAVFVKFRKKPSKEQLIEKLVSFKGLPQELRLPSAPEQFIQYMEEDDRPQVTLDVDFGKGMGVSIGRLREDTVYDWKFVGLSHNTVRGAAGG
;
A
#
# COMPACT_ATOMS: atom_id res chain seq x y z
N ILE A 1 -4.27 -1.07 3.61
CA ILE A 1 -3.26 -2.01 3.05
C ILE A 1 -2.95 -1.77 1.56
N GLN A 2 -3.87 -1.21 0.78
CA GLN A 2 -3.75 -1.06 -0.69
C GLN A 2 -2.52 -0.23 -1.14
N SER A 3 -2.00 0.66 -0.29
CA SER A 3 -0.86 1.51 -0.61
C SER A 3 0.50 0.80 -0.53
N TYR A 4 0.61 -0.39 0.09
CA TYR A 4 1.89 -1.08 0.24
C TYR A 4 1.86 -2.58 -0.08
N THR A 5 0.74 -3.27 0.13
CA THR A 5 0.63 -4.71 -0.16
C THR A 5 0.95 -5.07 -1.62
N PRO A 6 0.55 -4.27 -2.64
CA PRO A 6 0.93 -4.55 -4.01
C PRO A 6 2.44 -4.56 -4.25
N ALA A 7 3.19 -3.64 -3.65
CA ALA A 7 4.65 -3.64 -3.76
C ALA A 7 5.26 -4.89 -3.11
N LEU A 8 4.83 -5.24 -1.90
CA LEU A 8 5.29 -6.46 -1.23
C LEU A 8 4.92 -7.73 -2.02
N THR A 9 3.78 -7.72 -2.72
CA THR A 9 3.38 -8.82 -3.61
C THR A 9 4.31 -8.92 -4.82
N ALA A 10 4.66 -7.80 -5.44
CA ALA A 10 5.62 -7.76 -6.55
C ALA A 10 7.01 -8.26 -6.13
N TRP A 11 7.38 -8.08 -4.87
CA TRP A 11 8.66 -8.47 -4.29
C TRP A 11 8.66 -9.84 -3.59
N LYS A 12 7.59 -10.64 -3.74
CA LYS A 12 7.42 -11.91 -3.02
C LYS A 12 8.57 -12.90 -3.25
N GLU A 13 9.21 -12.88 -4.42
CA GLU A 13 10.36 -13.77 -4.72
C GLU A 13 11.60 -13.49 -3.87
N PHE A 14 11.73 -12.25 -3.33
CA PHE A 14 12.80 -11.86 -2.42
C PHE A 14 12.51 -12.22 -0.96
N GLU A 15 11.37 -12.83 -0.69
CA GLU A 15 10.95 -13.32 0.63
C GLU A 15 10.98 -12.22 1.71
N PRO A 16 10.10 -11.17 1.59
CA PRO A 16 9.96 -10.21 2.68
C PRO A 16 9.51 -10.94 3.95
N TYR A 17 10.19 -10.70 5.09
CA TYR A 17 9.89 -11.42 6.33
C TYR A 17 9.58 -10.53 7.54
N GLU A 18 10.03 -9.29 7.56
CA GLU A 18 9.67 -8.27 8.56
C GLU A 18 9.27 -6.97 7.87
N VAL A 19 8.13 -6.41 8.26
CA VAL A 19 7.60 -5.16 7.71
C VAL A 19 7.11 -4.26 8.84
N VAL A 20 7.55 -3.00 8.82
CA VAL A 20 6.98 -1.93 9.63
C VAL A 20 6.30 -0.95 8.70
N ALA A 21 5.02 -0.65 8.96
CA ALA A 21 4.26 0.29 8.17
C ALA A 21 3.61 1.36 9.06
N THR A 22 3.66 2.62 8.62
CA THR A 22 2.83 3.68 9.17
C THR A 22 1.93 4.19 8.05
N THR A 23 0.62 4.12 8.25
CA THR A 23 -0.34 4.61 7.25
C THR A 23 -0.90 5.96 7.64
N TYR A 24 -0.96 6.85 6.66
CA TYR A 24 -1.58 8.18 6.74
C TYR A 24 -2.89 8.12 5.98
N GLN A 25 -4.00 8.02 6.72
CA GLN A 25 -5.30 7.69 6.16
C GLN A 25 -6.21 8.91 6.00
N ALA A 26 -6.74 9.09 4.81
CA ALA A 26 -7.64 10.16 4.43
C ALA A 26 -9.00 10.09 5.17
N ILE A 27 -9.64 11.23 5.37
CA ILE A 27 -10.93 11.35 6.09
C ILE A 27 -12.10 10.67 5.37
N SER A 28 -12.06 10.56 4.03
CA SER A 28 -13.09 9.84 3.27
C SER A 28 -13.17 8.36 3.61
N GLY A 29 -12.11 7.76 4.17
CA GLY A 29 -12.14 6.42 4.74
C GLY A 29 -13.10 6.27 5.93
N ALA A 30 -13.43 7.37 6.61
CA ALA A 30 -14.47 7.43 7.64
C ALA A 30 -15.85 7.84 7.07
N GLY A 31 -16.00 7.92 5.75
CA GLY A 31 -17.23 8.39 5.10
C GLY A 31 -17.49 9.88 5.29
N LYS A 32 -16.45 10.69 5.55
CA LYS A 32 -16.56 12.10 5.88
C LYS A 32 -15.82 12.99 4.89
N THR A 33 -16.28 14.24 4.80
CA THR A 33 -15.59 15.34 4.12
C THR A 33 -15.16 16.38 5.15
N PHE A 34 -14.36 17.38 4.76
CA PHE A 34 -14.04 18.50 5.66
C PHE A 34 -15.26 19.33 6.05
N LYS A 35 -16.34 19.31 5.26
CA LYS A 35 -17.61 19.96 5.62
C LYS A 35 -18.29 19.23 6.79
N ASP A 36 -18.22 17.89 6.81
CA ASP A 36 -18.85 17.05 7.83
C ASP A 36 -17.95 16.87 9.07
N TRP A 37 -16.66 17.20 8.92
CA TRP A 37 -15.67 17.05 9.98
C TRP A 37 -14.63 18.17 9.94
N PRO A 38 -15.05 19.44 10.21
CA PRO A 38 -14.14 20.60 10.11
C PRO A 38 -12.98 20.55 11.10
N GLU A 39 -13.13 19.86 12.25
CA GLU A 39 -12.08 19.72 13.26
C GLU A 39 -10.87 18.88 12.77
N MET A 40 -11.00 18.21 11.63
CA MET A 40 -9.86 17.53 11.00
C MET A 40 -8.93 18.47 10.24
N ALA A 41 -9.36 19.69 9.91
CA ALA A 41 -8.45 20.67 9.34
C ALA A 41 -7.30 20.94 10.34
N GLU A 42 -6.06 20.83 9.86
CA GLU A 42 -4.84 21.02 10.68
C GLU A 42 -4.69 20.06 11.88
N ASN A 43 -5.42 18.92 11.88
CA ASN A 43 -5.39 17.94 12.96
C ASN A 43 -4.91 16.56 12.48
N ILE A 44 -4.26 15.82 13.39
CA ILE A 44 -3.84 14.44 13.21
C ILE A 44 -4.38 13.59 14.37
N ILE A 45 -5.06 12.48 14.05
CA ILE A 45 -5.55 11.54 15.07
C ILE A 45 -4.68 10.28 15.00
N PRO A 46 -3.90 9.93 16.05
CA PRO A 46 -2.96 8.81 16.03
C PRO A 46 -3.63 7.45 16.31
N TYR A 47 -4.90 7.32 15.97
CA TYR A 47 -5.68 6.09 16.20
C TYR A 47 -6.86 5.99 15.24
N ILE A 48 -7.02 4.80 14.65
CA ILE A 48 -8.21 4.44 13.87
C ILE A 48 -8.64 3.04 14.31
N GLY A 49 -9.83 2.92 14.92
CA GLY A 49 -10.31 1.68 15.55
C GLY A 49 -10.26 0.48 14.59
N GLY A 50 -9.52 -0.57 14.99
CA GLY A 50 -9.40 -1.84 14.25
C GLY A 50 -8.52 -1.81 13.00
N GLU A 51 -8.02 -0.65 12.56
CA GLU A 51 -7.25 -0.55 11.31
C GLU A 51 -5.82 -1.11 11.44
N GLU A 52 -5.20 -1.05 12.59
CA GLU A 52 -3.87 -1.62 12.82
C GLU A 52 -3.91 -3.14 12.70
N GLU A 53 -4.83 -3.80 13.42
CA GLU A 53 -5.00 -5.26 13.32
C GLU A 53 -5.36 -5.70 11.90
N LYS A 54 -6.24 -4.98 11.20
CA LYS A 54 -6.54 -5.23 9.79
C LYS A 54 -5.30 -5.12 8.91
N SER A 55 -4.53 -4.06 9.08
CA SER A 55 -3.31 -3.81 8.29
C SER A 55 -2.23 -4.87 8.51
N GLU A 56 -2.18 -5.46 9.69
CA GLU A 56 -1.25 -6.54 10.03
C GLU A 56 -1.73 -7.92 9.52
N GLN A 57 -3.05 -8.17 9.53
CA GLN A 57 -3.59 -9.51 9.30
C GLN A 57 -4.14 -9.76 7.90
N GLU A 58 -4.72 -8.73 7.24
CA GLU A 58 -5.29 -8.90 5.90
C GLU A 58 -4.25 -9.27 4.82
N PRO A 59 -3.03 -8.69 4.79
CA PRO A 59 -2.02 -9.11 3.83
C PRO A 59 -1.67 -10.58 3.95
N LEU A 60 -1.58 -11.12 5.17
CA LEU A 60 -1.31 -12.54 5.41
C LEU A 60 -2.43 -13.43 4.88
N ARG A 61 -3.68 -12.95 4.91
CA ARG A 61 -4.81 -13.65 4.32
C ARG A 61 -4.77 -13.62 2.79
N ILE A 62 -4.39 -12.50 2.20
CA ILE A 62 -4.23 -12.35 0.74
C ILE A 62 -3.15 -13.30 0.21
N TRP A 63 -2.04 -13.45 0.95
CA TRP A 63 -0.94 -14.36 0.59
C TRP A 63 -1.12 -15.78 1.10
N GLY A 64 -2.23 -16.08 1.74
CA GLY A 64 -2.58 -17.40 2.25
C GLY A 64 -2.83 -18.43 1.15
N THR A 65 -3.00 -19.69 1.57
CA THR A 65 -3.35 -20.83 0.71
C THR A 65 -4.77 -21.28 0.98
N LEU A 66 -5.42 -21.87 -0.03
CA LEU A 66 -6.74 -22.47 0.14
C LEU A 66 -6.58 -23.96 0.46
N GLU A 67 -6.94 -24.36 1.68
CA GLU A 67 -6.84 -25.71 2.16
C GLU A 67 -8.23 -26.18 2.68
N GLY A 68 -8.77 -27.23 2.09
CA GLY A 68 -10.08 -27.78 2.48
C GLY A 68 -11.23 -26.75 2.41
N GLY A 69 -11.17 -25.74 1.51
CA GLY A 69 -12.17 -24.69 1.39
C GLY A 69 -12.00 -23.53 2.38
N VAL A 70 -10.93 -23.53 3.18
CA VAL A 70 -10.61 -22.47 4.15
C VAL A 70 -9.29 -21.80 3.77
N ILE A 71 -9.24 -20.46 3.93
CA ILE A 71 -8.00 -19.72 3.74
C ILE A 71 -7.11 -19.90 4.96
N VAL A 72 -5.96 -20.55 4.78
CA VAL A 72 -4.88 -20.63 5.76
C VAL A 72 -3.97 -19.44 5.52
N LYS A 73 -3.85 -18.56 6.54
CA LYS A 73 -3.01 -17.34 6.43
C LYS A 73 -1.55 -17.70 6.23
N ALA A 74 -0.85 -16.90 5.43
CA ALA A 74 0.60 -16.92 5.39
C ALA A 74 1.18 -16.61 6.78
N LYS A 75 2.36 -17.16 7.10
CA LYS A 75 3.04 -16.91 8.38
C LYS A 75 3.98 -15.71 8.32
N GLU A 76 4.38 -15.32 7.12
CA GLU A 76 5.31 -14.23 6.84
C GLU A 76 4.77 -13.36 5.70
N PRO A 77 5.17 -12.08 5.64
CA PRO A 77 6.02 -11.36 6.61
C PRO A 77 5.30 -11.11 7.95
N VAL A 78 6.09 -10.96 9.03
CA VAL A 78 5.56 -10.35 10.26
C VAL A 78 5.38 -8.86 10.00
N ILE A 79 4.18 -8.35 10.21
CA ILE A 79 3.83 -6.96 9.94
C ILE A 79 3.43 -6.29 11.25
N THR A 80 4.01 -5.13 11.55
CA THR A 80 3.48 -4.20 12.55
C THR A 80 3.07 -2.91 11.85
N CYS A 81 1.91 -2.39 12.24
CA CYS A 81 1.34 -1.23 11.57
C CYS A 81 0.85 -0.19 12.58
N GLN A 82 1.10 1.08 12.27
CA GLN A 82 0.50 2.22 12.96
C GLN A 82 -0.40 2.99 12.00
N CYS A 83 -1.66 3.23 12.37
CA CYS A 83 -2.65 3.86 11.53
C CYS A 83 -3.02 5.25 12.04
N ILE A 84 -2.71 6.28 11.25
CA ILE A 84 -2.87 7.68 11.59
C ILE A 84 -3.89 8.32 10.66
N ARG A 85 -4.91 9.01 11.20
CA ARG A 85 -5.83 9.84 10.43
C ARG A 85 -5.18 11.20 10.19
N VAL A 86 -5.15 11.63 8.92
CA VAL A 86 -4.55 12.90 8.51
C VAL A 86 -5.56 13.79 7.79
N PRO A 87 -5.34 15.12 7.74
CA PRO A 87 -6.25 16.08 7.11
C PRO A 87 -6.11 16.06 5.57
N VAL A 88 -6.37 14.90 4.98
CA VAL A 88 -6.38 14.64 3.53
C VAL A 88 -7.75 14.10 3.16
N LEU A 89 -8.32 14.58 2.05
CA LEU A 89 -9.67 14.16 1.65
C LEU A 89 -9.67 12.72 1.13
N ASN A 90 -8.86 12.42 0.12
CA ASN A 90 -8.72 11.10 -0.49
C ASN A 90 -7.25 10.70 -0.60
N GLY A 91 -6.99 9.39 -0.66
CA GLY A 91 -5.65 8.83 -0.80
C GLY A 91 -5.06 8.39 0.55
N HIS A 92 -4.68 7.13 0.63
CA HIS A 92 -3.96 6.58 1.77
C HIS A 92 -2.49 6.42 1.41
N THR A 93 -1.63 7.08 2.15
CA THR A 93 -0.18 6.98 2.02
C THR A 93 0.36 6.02 3.08
N ALA A 94 1.38 5.24 2.76
CA ALA A 94 2.09 4.40 3.72
C ALA A 94 3.60 4.66 3.65
N ALA A 95 4.23 4.87 4.80
CA ALA A 95 5.68 4.80 4.96
C ALA A 95 6.03 3.39 5.45
N VAL A 96 6.87 2.69 4.71
CA VAL A 96 7.11 1.25 4.91
C VAL A 96 8.61 0.96 4.98
N PHE A 97 8.97 0.09 5.91
CA PHE A 97 10.31 -0.48 6.06
C PHE A 97 10.20 -1.99 5.91
N VAL A 98 11.12 -2.61 5.21
CA VAL A 98 11.06 -4.04 4.89
C VAL A 98 12.43 -4.70 4.96
N LYS A 99 12.46 -5.93 5.50
CA LYS A 99 13.60 -6.85 5.42
C LYS A 99 13.28 -8.04 4.51
N PHE A 100 14.28 -8.45 3.75
CA PHE A 100 14.20 -9.57 2.83
C PHE A 100 15.18 -10.69 3.19
N ARG A 101 14.78 -11.94 3.04
CA ARG A 101 15.70 -13.07 3.17
C ARG A 101 16.71 -13.14 2.03
N LYS A 102 16.24 -12.82 0.82
CA LYS A 102 17.05 -12.69 -0.39
C LYS A 102 17.18 -11.20 -0.70
N LYS A 103 18.26 -10.58 -0.26
CA LYS A 103 18.47 -9.12 -0.41
C LYS A 103 18.51 -8.71 -1.88
N PRO A 104 17.49 -7.97 -2.38
CA PRO A 104 17.48 -7.47 -3.76
C PRO A 104 18.32 -6.21 -3.90
N SER A 105 18.76 -5.92 -5.13
CA SER A 105 19.23 -4.57 -5.48
C SER A 105 18.06 -3.60 -5.71
N LYS A 106 18.35 -2.30 -5.73
CA LYS A 106 17.34 -1.28 -6.04
C LYS A 106 16.72 -1.48 -7.42
N GLU A 107 17.54 -1.80 -8.40
CA GLU A 107 17.14 -2.03 -9.79
C GLU A 107 16.19 -3.23 -9.89
N GLN A 108 16.48 -4.32 -9.18
CA GLN A 108 15.61 -5.49 -9.12
C GLN A 108 14.25 -5.15 -8.50
N LEU A 109 14.23 -4.36 -7.41
CA LEU A 109 12.98 -3.92 -6.78
C LEU A 109 12.15 -3.06 -7.73
N ILE A 110 12.78 -2.09 -8.43
CA ILE A 110 12.10 -1.21 -9.40
C ILE A 110 11.56 -2.04 -10.57
N GLU A 111 12.37 -2.92 -11.14
CA GLU A 111 11.95 -3.79 -12.25
C GLU A 111 10.69 -4.59 -11.89
N LYS A 112 10.65 -5.18 -10.69
CA LYS A 112 9.48 -5.93 -10.22
C LYS A 112 8.24 -5.05 -10.03
N LEU A 113 8.38 -3.80 -9.61
CA LEU A 113 7.25 -2.88 -9.49
C LEU A 113 6.67 -2.55 -10.86
N VAL A 114 7.51 -2.11 -11.80
CA VAL A 114 7.04 -1.60 -13.11
C VAL A 114 6.58 -2.71 -14.05
N SER A 115 7.11 -3.91 -13.90
CA SER A 115 6.71 -5.10 -14.67
C SER A 115 5.55 -5.88 -14.04
N PHE A 116 5.13 -5.54 -12.82
CA PHE A 116 4.12 -6.31 -12.12
C PHE A 116 2.77 -6.30 -12.84
N LYS A 117 2.28 -7.48 -13.13
CA LYS A 117 0.93 -7.73 -13.68
C LYS A 117 0.25 -8.80 -12.82
N GLY A 118 -0.95 -8.50 -12.42
CA GLY A 118 -1.82 -9.48 -11.77
C GLY A 118 -2.86 -10.03 -12.74
N LEU A 119 -3.63 -10.99 -12.28
CA LEU A 119 -4.71 -11.59 -13.07
C LEU A 119 -5.68 -10.56 -13.69
N PRO A 120 -6.04 -9.43 -13.03
CA PRO A 120 -6.87 -8.41 -13.64
C PRO A 120 -6.27 -7.79 -14.90
N GLN A 121 -4.93 -7.58 -14.95
CA GLN A 121 -4.22 -7.07 -16.12
C GLN A 121 -4.15 -8.12 -17.23
N GLU A 122 -3.89 -9.36 -16.88
CA GLU A 122 -3.84 -10.50 -17.83
C GLU A 122 -5.20 -10.71 -18.50
N LEU A 123 -6.28 -10.64 -17.73
CA LEU A 123 -7.66 -10.75 -18.20
C LEU A 123 -8.19 -9.46 -18.85
N ARG A 124 -7.44 -8.37 -18.80
CA ARG A 124 -7.83 -7.05 -19.32
C ARG A 124 -9.20 -6.62 -18.81
N LEU A 125 -9.41 -6.74 -17.49
CA LEU A 125 -10.69 -6.34 -16.90
C LEU A 125 -10.94 -4.84 -17.08
N PRO A 126 -12.21 -4.40 -17.23
CA PRO A 126 -12.54 -3.03 -17.62
C PRO A 126 -11.98 -1.93 -16.71
N SER A 127 -11.85 -2.19 -15.40
CA SER A 127 -11.30 -1.25 -14.42
C SER A 127 -9.83 -1.47 -14.10
N ALA A 128 -9.19 -2.53 -14.63
CA ALA A 128 -7.79 -2.79 -14.40
C ALA A 128 -6.91 -1.83 -15.21
N PRO A 129 -6.04 -1.03 -14.59
CA PRO A 129 -5.10 -0.20 -15.33
C PRO A 129 -4.08 -1.09 -16.05
N GLU A 130 -3.65 -0.68 -17.23
CA GLU A 130 -2.63 -1.42 -18.00
C GLU A 130 -1.31 -1.52 -17.21
N GLN A 131 -0.90 -0.43 -16.58
CA GLN A 131 0.19 -0.39 -15.60
C GLN A 131 -0.42 -0.27 -14.21
N PHE A 132 -0.22 -1.30 -13.39
CA PHE A 132 -0.82 -1.36 -12.06
C PHE A 132 -0.04 -0.58 -11.01
N ILE A 133 1.29 -0.70 -11.03
CA ILE A 133 2.18 0.01 -10.11
C ILE A 133 3.08 0.94 -10.92
N GLN A 134 3.08 2.24 -10.60
CA GLN A 134 4.09 3.17 -11.09
C GLN A 134 5.18 3.39 -10.04
N TYR A 135 6.42 3.53 -10.50
CA TYR A 135 7.54 3.93 -9.67
C TYR A 135 7.91 5.39 -9.95
N MET A 136 8.11 6.16 -8.89
CA MET A 136 8.47 7.58 -8.92
C MET A 136 9.92 7.74 -8.46
N GLU A 137 10.75 8.41 -9.26
CA GLU A 137 12.17 8.64 -8.93
C GLU A 137 12.38 9.93 -8.13
N GLU A 138 11.45 10.87 -8.24
CA GLU A 138 11.52 12.17 -7.58
C GLU A 138 11.50 12.03 -6.06
N ASP A 139 12.30 12.83 -5.39
CA ASP A 139 12.49 12.76 -3.94
C ASP A 139 11.26 13.18 -3.12
N ASP A 140 10.32 13.90 -3.71
CA ASP A 140 9.11 14.38 -3.08
C ASP A 140 7.83 13.65 -3.53
N ARG A 141 7.97 12.51 -4.23
CA ARG A 141 6.84 11.72 -4.74
C ARG A 141 6.79 10.32 -4.09
N PRO A 142 5.60 9.71 -3.97
CA PRO A 142 4.29 10.17 -4.43
C PRO A 142 3.66 11.24 -3.52
N GLN A 143 2.91 12.17 -4.13
CA GLN A 143 2.09 13.16 -3.45
C GLN A 143 0.61 12.90 -3.72
N VAL A 144 -0.23 13.05 -2.69
CA VAL A 144 -1.67 12.78 -2.81
C VAL A 144 -2.32 13.57 -3.94
N THR A 145 -2.06 14.89 -3.98
CA THR A 145 -2.69 15.79 -4.96
C THR A 145 -2.25 15.57 -6.41
N LEU A 146 -1.13 14.88 -6.62
CA LEU A 146 -0.56 14.65 -7.94
C LEU A 146 -0.77 13.21 -8.42
N ASP A 147 -0.79 12.23 -7.49
CA ASP A 147 -0.62 10.82 -7.85
C ASP A 147 -1.79 9.93 -7.44
N VAL A 148 -2.75 10.45 -6.64
CA VAL A 148 -3.85 9.62 -6.13
C VAL A 148 -4.72 9.04 -7.25
N ASP A 149 -4.85 9.77 -8.37
CA ASP A 149 -5.69 9.38 -9.50
C ASP A 149 -4.95 8.54 -10.57
N PHE A 150 -3.70 8.10 -10.29
CA PHE A 150 -3.00 7.23 -11.21
C PHE A 150 -3.83 6.00 -11.59
N GLY A 151 -3.89 5.69 -12.90
CA GLY A 151 -4.73 4.61 -13.41
C GLY A 151 -6.23 4.85 -13.10
N LYS A 152 -6.70 6.10 -13.11
CA LYS A 152 -8.07 6.50 -12.72
C LYS A 152 -8.40 6.10 -11.28
N GLY A 153 -7.43 6.19 -10.38
CA GLY A 153 -7.55 5.80 -8.97
C GLY A 153 -7.46 4.28 -8.72
N MET A 154 -7.21 3.48 -9.75
CA MET A 154 -7.06 2.02 -9.63
C MET A 154 -5.60 1.57 -9.57
N GLY A 155 -4.64 2.46 -9.88
CA GLY A 155 -3.22 2.18 -9.77
C GLY A 155 -2.67 2.45 -8.36
N VAL A 156 -1.42 2.08 -8.17
CA VAL A 156 -0.64 2.32 -6.94
C VAL A 156 0.65 3.04 -7.31
N SER A 157 0.97 4.10 -6.59
CA SER A 157 2.21 4.87 -6.79
C SER A 157 3.21 4.54 -5.70
N ILE A 158 4.41 4.12 -6.08
CA ILE A 158 5.51 3.80 -5.17
C ILE A 158 6.68 4.75 -5.47
N GLY A 159 7.25 5.34 -4.44
CA GLY A 159 8.43 6.18 -4.56
C GLY A 159 9.27 6.16 -3.29
N ARG A 160 10.28 7.01 -3.22
CA ARG A 160 11.19 7.08 -2.08
C ARG A 160 11.83 5.74 -1.72
N LEU A 161 12.04 4.86 -2.70
CA LEU A 161 12.72 3.58 -2.49
C LEU A 161 14.22 3.81 -2.27
N ARG A 162 14.69 3.49 -1.07
CA ARG A 162 16.06 3.69 -0.63
C ARG A 162 16.47 2.70 0.45
N GLU A 163 17.77 2.47 0.58
CA GLU A 163 18.32 1.67 1.67
C GLU A 163 17.96 2.25 3.03
N ASP A 164 17.84 1.39 4.02
CA ASP A 164 17.62 1.78 5.41
C ASP A 164 18.75 1.28 6.32
N THR A 165 18.94 1.96 7.45
CA THR A 165 20.01 1.63 8.40
C THR A 165 19.67 0.50 9.36
N VAL A 166 18.37 0.20 9.54
CA VAL A 166 17.85 -0.84 10.45
C VAL A 166 17.22 -1.98 9.67
N TYR A 167 16.47 -1.63 8.63
CA TYR A 167 15.88 -2.55 7.67
C TYR A 167 16.73 -2.63 6.41
N ASP A 168 16.36 -3.47 5.45
CA ASP A 168 17.09 -3.51 4.18
C ASP A 168 16.66 -2.32 3.30
N TRP A 169 15.35 -2.10 3.18
CA TRP A 169 14.77 -1.08 2.31
C TRP A 169 13.61 -0.34 2.99
N LYS A 170 13.39 0.89 2.55
CA LYS A 170 12.21 1.69 2.91
C LYS A 170 11.66 2.40 1.67
N PHE A 171 10.35 2.60 1.67
CA PHE A 171 9.63 3.24 0.56
C PHE A 171 8.37 3.94 1.03
N VAL A 172 7.77 4.73 0.14
CA VAL A 172 6.46 5.34 0.34
C VAL A 172 5.52 4.84 -0.75
N GLY A 173 4.32 4.41 -0.35
CA GLY A 173 3.27 3.97 -1.26
C GLY A 173 2.01 4.82 -1.10
N LEU A 174 1.28 5.03 -2.20
CA LEU A 174 0.03 5.77 -2.25
C LEU A 174 -1.00 5.01 -3.09
N SER A 175 -2.24 4.96 -2.60
CA SER A 175 -3.39 4.42 -3.34
C SER A 175 -4.66 5.22 -3.05
N HIS A 176 -5.60 5.21 -3.98
CA HIS A 176 -6.91 5.85 -3.79
C HIS A 176 -7.82 4.95 -2.94
N ASN A 177 -8.16 5.40 -1.73
CA ASN A 177 -8.89 4.60 -0.75
C ASN A 177 -10.37 4.36 -1.07
N THR A 178 -11.04 5.26 -1.79
CA THR A 178 -12.47 5.14 -2.12
C THR A 178 -12.73 4.57 -3.51
N VAL A 179 -11.78 4.64 -4.42
CA VAL A 179 -11.86 3.99 -5.74
C VAL A 179 -11.31 2.59 -5.64
N ARG A 180 -9.97 2.42 -5.59
CA ARG A 180 -9.35 1.10 -5.50
C ARG A 180 -9.68 0.36 -4.22
N GLY A 181 -9.70 1.05 -3.08
CA GLY A 181 -9.96 0.45 -1.77
C GLY A 181 -11.43 0.11 -1.50
N ALA A 182 -12.34 0.42 -2.44
CA ALA A 182 -13.77 0.19 -2.27
C ALA A 182 -14.43 -0.25 -3.58
N ALA A 183 -15.05 0.70 -4.33
CA ALA A 183 -15.95 0.37 -5.45
C ALA A 183 -15.24 -0.18 -6.70
N GLY A 184 -13.96 0.10 -6.90
CA GLY A 184 -13.21 -0.30 -8.10
C GLY A 184 -12.47 -1.63 -7.97
N GLY A 185 -12.19 -2.06 -6.74
CA GLY A 185 -11.41 -3.25 -6.40
C GLY A 185 -12.12 -4.60 -6.43
#